data_e36f7ee1c54e01983659066d1a1bf2b4
#
_entry.id   e36f7ee1c54e01983659066d1a1bf2b4
#
_cell.length_a   1.000
_cell.length_b   1.000
_cell.length_c   1.000
_cell.angle_alpha   90.00
_cell.angle_beta   90.00
_cell.angle_gamma   90.00
#
_symmetry.space_group_name_H-M   'P 1'
#
loop_
_entity.id
_entity.type
_entity.pdbx_description
1 polymer ?
#
loop_
_entity_poly.entity_id
_entity_poly.type
_entity_poly.pdbx_seq_one_letter_code
_entity_poly.pdbx_strand_id
1 'polypeptide(L)'
;LQLMQQLSHWILTLTGMPAVALSPGAGAHGELTGMMAIRAALEARSEAKQRRRVLVPDSAHGTNPATAAALGFEVAGIEEDSSGRVDLKAFEASLGDDVAAIMLTNPNTCGVFEYDIRRIADALHEAGGYFYCDGANFNAIVGRVRPGDLGVDAMHLNLHKTFSTPHGG
;
A
#
# COMPACT_ATOMS: atom_id res chain seq x y z
N LEU A 1 -18.47 -19.52 -8.06
CA LEU A 1 -17.25 -19.40 -8.89
C LEU A 1 -17.37 -18.29 -9.93
N GLN A 2 -18.43 -18.26 -10.77
CA GLN A 2 -18.58 -17.24 -11.83
C GLN A 2 -18.58 -15.80 -11.30
N LEU A 3 -19.31 -15.52 -10.21
CA LEU A 3 -19.33 -14.19 -9.57
C LEU A 3 -17.93 -13.80 -9.07
N MET A 4 -17.20 -14.71 -8.44
CA MET A 4 -15.83 -14.44 -7.98
C MET A 4 -14.89 -14.14 -9.15
N GLN A 5 -15.01 -14.87 -10.26
CA GLN A 5 -14.22 -14.61 -11.46
C GLN A 5 -14.50 -13.21 -12.06
N GLN A 6 -15.79 -12.84 -12.13
CA GLN A 6 -16.17 -11.51 -12.60
C GLN A 6 -15.67 -10.41 -11.67
N LEU A 7 -15.81 -10.57 -10.36
CA LEU A 7 -15.30 -9.61 -9.37
C LEU A 7 -13.78 -9.46 -9.48
N SER A 8 -13.06 -10.58 -9.59
CA SER A 8 -11.60 -10.55 -9.80
C SER A 8 -11.25 -9.77 -11.05
N HIS A 9 -11.91 -10.05 -12.17
CA HIS A 9 -11.67 -9.35 -13.44
C HIS A 9 -11.90 -7.83 -13.31
N TRP A 10 -12.98 -7.41 -12.66
CA TRP A 10 -13.30 -5.99 -12.48
C TRP A 10 -12.26 -5.29 -11.57
N ILE A 11 -11.88 -5.92 -10.45
CA ILE A 11 -10.87 -5.36 -9.55
C ILE A 11 -9.54 -5.20 -10.28
N LEU A 12 -9.07 -6.22 -10.99
CA LEU A 12 -7.82 -6.16 -11.75
C LEU A 12 -7.86 -5.06 -12.83
N THR A 13 -8.99 -4.93 -13.52
CA THR A 13 -9.18 -3.89 -14.54
C THR A 13 -9.13 -2.49 -13.94
N LEU A 14 -9.79 -2.27 -12.80
CA LEU A 14 -9.87 -0.97 -12.15
C LEU A 14 -8.55 -0.57 -11.47
N THR A 15 -7.81 -1.52 -10.95
CA THR A 15 -6.60 -1.25 -10.18
C THR A 15 -5.32 -1.33 -10.99
N GLY A 16 -5.31 -2.06 -12.12
CA GLY A 16 -4.10 -2.37 -12.88
C GLY A 16 -3.18 -3.37 -12.17
N MET A 17 -3.62 -3.98 -11.08
CA MET A 17 -2.83 -4.99 -10.37
C MET A 17 -2.82 -6.31 -11.12
N PRO A 18 -1.74 -7.12 -11.01
CA PRO A 18 -1.61 -8.38 -11.77
C PRO A 18 -2.40 -9.55 -11.17
N ALA A 19 -2.75 -9.48 -9.88
CA ALA A 19 -3.44 -10.56 -9.18
C ALA A 19 -4.35 -9.99 -8.07
N VAL A 20 -5.35 -10.79 -7.64
CA VAL A 20 -6.24 -10.43 -6.54
C VAL A 20 -6.53 -11.65 -5.66
N ALA A 21 -6.53 -11.44 -4.34
CA ALA A 21 -7.01 -12.38 -3.34
C ALA A 21 -8.38 -11.90 -2.84
N LEU A 22 -9.39 -12.78 -2.87
CA LEU A 22 -10.75 -12.48 -2.41
C LEU A 22 -11.05 -13.08 -1.01
N SER A 23 -10.06 -13.72 -0.38
CA SER A 23 -10.23 -14.39 0.92
C SER A 23 -10.25 -13.46 2.13
N PRO A 24 -9.54 -12.29 2.14
CA PRO A 24 -9.59 -11.38 3.29
C PRO A 24 -11.01 -10.89 3.57
N GLY A 25 -11.49 -11.08 4.82
CA GLY A 25 -12.85 -10.71 5.22
C GLY A 25 -13.01 -9.27 5.71
N ALA A 26 -11.93 -8.49 5.76
CA ALA A 26 -11.93 -7.09 6.20
C ALA A 26 -10.73 -6.34 5.65
N GLY A 27 -10.77 -4.98 5.69
CA GLY A 27 -9.66 -4.15 5.24
C GLY A 27 -8.36 -4.45 5.98
N ALA A 28 -8.40 -4.58 7.31
CA ALA A 28 -7.24 -4.95 8.12
C ALA A 28 -6.67 -6.34 7.74
N HIS A 29 -7.50 -7.30 7.35
CA HIS A 29 -7.03 -8.60 6.87
C HIS A 29 -6.40 -8.48 5.47
N GLY A 30 -6.94 -7.63 4.60
CA GLY A 30 -6.33 -7.32 3.30
C GLY A 30 -4.98 -6.63 3.47
N GLU A 31 -4.89 -5.68 4.40
CA GLU A 31 -3.66 -5.00 4.76
C GLU A 31 -2.59 -6.00 5.26
N LEU A 32 -2.97 -6.85 6.23
CA LEU A 32 -2.10 -7.91 6.73
C LEU A 32 -1.63 -8.84 5.60
N THR A 33 -2.55 -9.27 4.73
CA THR A 33 -2.23 -10.16 3.60
C THR A 33 -1.25 -9.52 2.63
N GLY A 34 -1.43 -8.23 2.29
CA GLY A 34 -0.52 -7.49 1.42
C GLY A 34 0.89 -7.38 2.00
N MET A 35 1.00 -7.06 3.27
CA MET A 35 2.28 -6.97 3.96
C MET A 35 2.94 -8.34 4.17
N MET A 36 2.16 -9.41 4.37
CA MET A 36 2.68 -10.78 4.36
C MET A 36 3.23 -11.18 2.99
N ALA A 37 2.58 -10.78 1.90
CA ALA A 37 3.07 -11.02 0.54
C ALA A 37 4.40 -10.30 0.29
N ILE A 38 4.54 -9.06 0.71
CA ILE A 38 5.81 -8.29 0.65
C ILE A 38 6.89 -9.00 1.46
N ARG A 39 6.58 -9.42 2.69
CA ARG A 39 7.53 -10.18 3.52
C ARG A 39 7.99 -11.46 2.83
N ALA A 40 7.06 -12.24 2.27
CA ALA A 40 7.38 -13.47 1.54
C ALA A 40 8.24 -13.20 0.30
N ALA A 41 8.01 -12.08 -0.41
CA ALA A 41 8.83 -11.66 -1.54
C ALA A 41 10.27 -11.32 -1.10
N LEU A 42 10.43 -10.63 0.04
CA LEU A 42 11.76 -10.35 0.63
C LEU A 42 12.46 -11.63 1.08
N GLU A 43 11.73 -12.59 1.65
CA GLU A 43 12.26 -13.91 2.03
C GLU A 43 12.75 -14.69 0.79
N ALA A 44 11.98 -14.67 -0.30
CA ALA A 44 12.36 -15.30 -1.56
C ALA A 44 13.63 -14.70 -2.18
N ARG A 45 13.87 -13.40 -1.96
CA ARG A 45 15.10 -12.70 -2.36
C ARG A 45 16.25 -12.86 -1.36
N SER A 46 16.02 -13.56 -0.23
CA SER A 46 16.96 -13.68 0.90
C SER A 46 17.30 -12.33 1.57
N GLU A 47 16.45 -11.33 1.44
CA GLU A 47 16.65 -9.95 1.94
C GLU A 47 15.86 -9.64 3.23
N ALA A 48 14.98 -10.55 3.70
CA ALA A 48 14.09 -10.29 4.83
C ALA A 48 14.81 -9.99 6.17
N LYS A 49 16.07 -10.43 6.32
CA LYS A 49 16.87 -10.09 7.50
C LYS A 49 17.47 -8.70 7.45
N GLN A 50 17.76 -8.21 6.26
CA GLN A 50 18.35 -6.89 6.02
C GLN A 50 17.25 -5.81 5.94
N ARG A 51 16.21 -6.07 5.12
CA ARG A 51 15.12 -5.14 4.87
C ARG A 51 14.02 -5.31 5.90
N ARG A 52 14.10 -4.54 6.97
CA ARG A 52 13.19 -4.65 8.11
C ARG A 52 12.38 -3.40 8.37
N ARG A 53 12.78 -2.27 7.79
CA ARG A 53 12.16 -0.98 8.07
C ARG A 53 11.02 -0.70 7.09
N VAL A 54 9.83 -0.39 7.62
CA VAL A 54 8.66 0.06 6.87
C VAL A 54 8.43 1.53 7.13
N LEU A 55 8.39 2.30 6.05
CA LEU A 55 8.17 3.74 6.09
C LEU A 55 6.65 4.03 6.09
N VAL A 56 6.20 4.91 6.98
CA VAL A 56 4.78 5.24 7.15
C VAL A 56 4.61 6.74 7.31
N PRO A 57 3.88 7.44 6.41
CA PRO A 57 3.58 8.86 6.58
C PRO A 57 2.76 9.15 7.84
N ASP A 58 2.92 10.33 8.41
CA ASP A 58 2.23 10.74 9.65
C ASP A 58 0.69 10.72 9.49
N SER A 59 0.16 11.01 8.28
CA SER A 59 -1.27 10.92 7.97
C SER A 59 -1.79 9.50 7.77
N ALA A 60 -0.97 8.46 7.85
CA ALA A 60 -1.41 7.09 7.64
C ALA A 60 -2.43 6.66 8.71
N HIS A 61 -3.34 5.76 8.33
CA HIS A 61 -4.23 5.15 9.30
C HIS A 61 -3.42 4.35 10.32
N GLY A 62 -3.81 4.40 11.60
CA GLY A 62 -3.10 3.74 12.70
C GLY A 62 -2.93 2.22 12.55
N THR A 63 -3.72 1.56 11.70
CA THR A 63 -3.55 0.13 11.39
C THR A 63 -2.30 -0.14 10.54
N ASN A 64 -1.83 0.82 9.75
CA ASN A 64 -0.65 0.62 8.90
C ASN A 64 0.60 0.34 9.74
N PRO A 65 1.02 1.22 10.68
CA PRO A 65 2.15 0.91 11.56
C PRO A 65 1.90 -0.31 12.45
N ALA A 66 0.65 -0.51 12.92
CA ALA A 66 0.31 -1.67 13.76
C ALA A 66 0.48 -2.99 13.00
N THR A 67 0.03 -3.07 11.76
CA THR A 67 0.19 -4.26 10.89
C THR A 67 1.66 -4.53 10.60
N ALA A 68 2.44 -3.50 10.26
CA ALA A 68 3.87 -3.65 10.03
C ALA A 68 4.58 -4.19 11.28
N ALA A 69 4.31 -3.61 12.45
CA ALA A 69 4.89 -4.06 13.71
C ALA A 69 4.48 -5.49 14.08
N ALA A 70 3.20 -5.87 13.87
CA ALA A 70 2.70 -7.22 14.12
C ALA A 70 3.39 -8.29 13.26
N LEU A 71 3.87 -7.92 12.06
CA LEU A 71 4.66 -8.77 11.19
C LEU A 71 6.17 -8.75 11.48
N GLY A 72 6.60 -8.01 12.50
CA GLY A 72 8.00 -7.93 12.92
C GLY A 72 8.84 -6.93 12.13
N PHE A 73 8.23 -6.03 11.37
CA PHE A 73 8.93 -4.91 10.77
C PHE A 73 9.19 -3.79 11.79
N GLU A 74 10.22 -3.03 11.56
CA GLU A 74 10.53 -1.80 12.27
C GLU A 74 9.82 -0.64 11.55
N VAL A 75 9.01 0.12 12.28
CA VAL A 75 8.24 1.22 11.71
C VAL A 75 9.02 2.53 11.85
N ALA A 76 9.15 3.26 10.74
CA ALA A 76 9.73 4.60 10.71
C ALA A 76 8.72 5.60 10.12
N GLY A 77 8.46 6.67 10.86
CA GLY A 77 7.63 7.78 10.37
C GLY A 77 8.31 8.56 9.26
N ILE A 78 7.52 9.07 8.32
CA ILE A 78 7.96 10.03 7.31
C ILE A 78 7.18 11.31 7.51
N GLU A 79 7.90 12.43 7.59
CA GLU A 79 7.32 13.75 7.71
C GLU A 79 6.50 14.12 6.45
N GLU A 80 5.50 14.96 6.65
CA GLU A 80 4.72 15.56 5.60
C GLU A 80 5.12 17.04 5.43
N ASP A 81 5.01 17.52 4.20
CA ASP A 81 5.21 18.93 3.90
C ASP A 81 4.02 19.79 4.38
N SER A 82 4.14 21.11 4.25
CA SER A 82 3.08 22.05 4.65
C SER A 82 1.76 21.89 3.88
N SER A 83 1.74 21.12 2.80
CA SER A 83 0.54 20.79 2.04
C SER A 83 -0.12 19.47 2.48
N GLY A 84 0.48 18.75 3.44
CA GLY A 84 0.00 17.47 3.93
C GLY A 84 0.32 16.30 3.00
N ARG A 85 1.36 16.41 2.17
CA ARG A 85 1.90 15.34 1.34
C ARG A 85 3.24 14.88 1.90
N VAL A 86 3.72 13.73 1.44
CA VAL A 86 5.05 13.23 1.81
C VAL A 86 6.12 14.28 1.50
N ASP A 87 6.93 14.66 2.49
CA ASP A 87 8.13 15.45 2.23
C ASP A 87 9.13 14.58 1.47
N LEU A 88 9.29 14.86 0.18
CA LEU A 88 10.16 14.07 -0.70
C LEU A 88 11.62 14.06 -0.25
N LYS A 89 12.11 15.15 0.36
CA LYS A 89 13.49 15.20 0.84
C LYS A 89 13.68 14.30 2.06
N ALA A 90 12.72 14.36 3.00
CA ALA A 90 12.72 13.49 4.17
C ALA A 90 12.58 12.02 3.74
N PHE A 91 11.70 11.73 2.78
CA PHE A 91 11.51 10.40 2.21
C PHE A 91 12.80 9.89 1.55
N GLU A 92 13.40 10.66 0.61
CA GLU A 92 14.63 10.27 -0.08
C GLU A 92 15.80 10.07 0.91
N ALA A 93 15.91 10.91 1.95
CA ALA A 93 16.89 10.76 3.00
C ALA A 93 16.65 9.51 3.89
N SER A 94 15.42 9.00 3.93
CA SER A 94 15.05 7.80 4.69
C SER A 94 15.31 6.51 3.93
N LEU A 95 15.58 6.57 2.62
CA LEU A 95 15.84 5.39 1.80
C LEU A 95 17.19 4.75 2.16
N GLY A 96 17.21 3.42 2.15
CA GLY A 96 18.41 2.62 2.41
C GLY A 96 18.17 1.15 2.08
N ASP A 97 19.21 0.37 2.18
CA ASP A 97 19.20 -1.08 1.94
C ASP A 97 18.45 -1.87 3.03
N ASP A 98 18.09 -1.21 4.12
CA ASP A 98 17.28 -1.73 5.21
C ASP A 98 15.77 -1.48 5.03
N VAL A 99 15.37 -0.67 4.02
CA VAL A 99 13.96 -0.37 3.78
C VAL A 99 13.28 -1.55 3.08
N ALA A 100 12.26 -2.09 3.72
CA ALA A 100 11.42 -3.17 3.22
C ALA A 100 10.30 -2.65 2.32
N ALA A 101 9.59 -1.61 2.79
CA ALA A 101 8.42 -1.07 2.11
C ALA A 101 8.08 0.35 2.59
N ILE A 102 7.24 1.04 1.82
CA ILE A 102 6.40 2.14 2.28
C ILE A 102 4.95 1.67 2.39
N MET A 103 4.20 2.15 3.38
CA MET A 103 2.74 2.01 3.45
C MET A 103 2.11 3.39 3.28
N LEU A 104 1.47 3.63 2.15
CA LEU A 104 0.93 4.94 1.79
C LEU A 104 -0.54 4.83 1.35
N THR A 105 -1.36 5.77 1.81
CA THR A 105 -2.77 5.92 1.40
C THR A 105 -2.87 7.06 0.38
N ASN A 106 -3.53 6.82 -0.76
CA ASN A 106 -3.72 7.90 -1.75
C ASN A 106 -5.14 7.90 -2.34
N PRO A 107 -5.94 8.97 -2.20
CA PRO A 107 -5.66 10.15 -1.36
C PRO A 107 -5.46 9.78 0.11
N ASN A 108 -4.69 10.59 0.84
CA ASN A 108 -4.41 10.31 2.25
C ASN A 108 -5.64 10.52 3.16
N THR A 109 -5.52 10.25 4.46
CA THR A 109 -6.64 10.35 5.41
C THR A 109 -7.15 11.78 5.60
N CYS A 110 -6.35 12.78 5.23
CA CYS A 110 -6.74 14.19 5.21
C CYS A 110 -7.41 14.63 3.89
N GLY A 111 -7.58 13.71 2.93
CA GLY A 111 -8.19 13.99 1.63
C GLY A 111 -7.23 14.60 0.61
N VAL A 112 -5.94 14.64 0.91
CA VAL A 112 -4.91 15.22 0.03
C VAL A 112 -4.41 14.15 -0.94
N PHE A 113 -4.39 14.48 -2.24
CA PHE A 113 -3.85 13.59 -3.27
C PHE A 113 -2.33 13.75 -3.37
N GLU A 114 -1.62 12.61 -3.31
CA GLU A 114 -0.17 12.56 -3.50
C GLU A 114 0.16 12.58 -5.00
N TYR A 115 0.61 13.73 -5.49
CA TYR A 115 0.95 13.88 -6.91
C TYR A 115 2.28 13.21 -7.27
N ASP A 116 3.20 13.14 -6.31
CA ASP A 116 4.54 12.60 -6.51
C ASP A 116 4.62 11.08 -6.31
N ILE A 117 3.46 10.41 -6.21
CA ILE A 117 3.35 8.96 -5.96
C ILE A 117 4.25 8.13 -6.89
N ARG A 118 4.37 8.51 -8.16
CA ARG A 118 5.23 7.81 -9.12
C ARG A 118 6.70 7.98 -8.78
N ARG A 119 7.12 9.19 -8.42
CA ARG A 119 8.49 9.47 -8.00
C ARG A 119 8.84 8.72 -6.71
N ILE A 120 7.89 8.67 -5.77
CA ILE A 120 8.04 7.87 -4.53
C ILE A 120 8.23 6.40 -4.86
N ALA A 121 7.39 5.84 -5.76
CA ALA A 121 7.48 4.45 -6.17
C ALA A 121 8.83 4.15 -6.85
N ASP A 122 9.23 4.97 -7.82
CA ASP A 122 10.45 4.77 -8.57
C ASP A 122 11.70 4.81 -7.64
N ALA A 123 11.80 5.81 -6.75
CA ALA A 123 12.91 5.92 -5.81
C ALA A 123 12.94 4.76 -4.79
N LEU A 124 11.76 4.32 -4.32
CA LEU A 124 11.66 3.18 -3.43
C LEU A 124 12.11 1.88 -4.10
N HIS A 125 11.70 1.66 -5.36
CA HIS A 125 12.11 0.49 -6.14
C HIS A 125 13.60 0.50 -6.46
N GLU A 126 14.18 1.65 -6.78
CA GLU A 126 15.63 1.81 -6.96
C GLU A 126 16.39 1.43 -5.67
N ALA A 127 15.85 1.76 -4.50
CA ALA A 127 16.39 1.33 -3.22
C ALA A 127 16.09 -0.15 -2.90
N GLY A 128 15.29 -0.86 -3.72
CA GLY A 128 14.93 -2.27 -3.57
C GLY A 128 13.76 -2.55 -2.63
N GLY A 129 13.04 -1.53 -2.17
CA GLY A 129 11.83 -1.66 -1.35
C GLY A 129 10.57 -1.96 -2.15
N TYR A 130 9.45 -2.21 -1.46
CA TYR A 130 8.13 -2.47 -2.04
C TYR A 130 7.13 -1.38 -1.68
N PHE A 131 6.22 -1.06 -2.60
CA PHE A 131 5.18 -0.08 -2.39
C PHE A 131 3.85 -0.76 -2.03
N TYR A 132 3.43 -0.63 -0.76
CA TYR A 132 2.10 -1.00 -0.32
C TYR A 132 1.17 0.21 -0.33
N CYS A 133 0.02 0.10 -1.02
CA CYS A 133 -1.02 1.13 -1.05
C CYS A 133 -2.20 0.72 -0.17
N ASP A 134 -2.53 1.53 0.83
CA ASP A 134 -3.80 1.44 1.55
C ASP A 134 -4.93 1.95 0.65
N GLY A 135 -5.76 1.04 0.16
CA GLY A 135 -6.85 1.34 -0.76
C GLY A 135 -8.17 1.73 -0.08
N ALA A 136 -8.15 2.10 1.20
CA ALA A 136 -9.36 2.52 1.92
C ALA A 136 -10.05 3.73 1.29
N ASN A 137 -9.31 4.62 0.65
CA ASN A 137 -9.81 5.82 -0.03
C ASN A 137 -9.88 5.68 -1.56
N PHE A 138 -9.78 4.46 -2.09
CA PHE A 138 -9.81 4.20 -3.54
C PHE A 138 -11.07 4.71 -4.23
N ASN A 139 -12.19 4.83 -3.52
CA ASN A 139 -13.43 5.43 -4.01
C ASN A 139 -13.26 6.84 -4.59
N ALA A 140 -12.27 7.60 -4.12
CA ALA A 140 -12.00 8.95 -4.62
C ALA A 140 -11.36 8.96 -6.02
N ILE A 141 -10.69 7.87 -6.40
CA ILE A 141 -9.88 7.80 -7.63
C ILE A 141 -10.27 6.66 -8.56
N VAL A 142 -11.23 5.81 -8.19
CA VAL A 142 -11.68 4.68 -9.00
C VAL A 142 -12.13 5.14 -10.39
N GLY A 143 -11.65 4.46 -11.44
CA GLY A 143 -11.91 4.82 -12.84
C GLY A 143 -11.13 6.05 -13.36
N ARG A 144 -10.34 6.70 -12.52
CA ARG A 144 -9.47 7.84 -12.88
C ARG A 144 -7.99 7.48 -12.83
N VAL A 145 -7.62 6.69 -11.83
CA VAL A 145 -6.25 6.27 -11.57
C VAL A 145 -6.24 4.77 -11.38
N ARG A 146 -5.25 4.10 -11.92
CA ARG A 146 -4.97 2.67 -11.72
C ARG A 146 -3.68 2.56 -10.87
N PRO A 147 -3.76 2.19 -9.61
CA PRO A 147 -2.60 2.14 -8.71
C PRO A 147 -1.43 1.30 -9.24
N GLY A 148 -1.72 0.17 -9.89
CA GLY A 148 -0.68 -0.66 -10.52
C GLY A 148 0.15 0.08 -11.59
N ASP A 149 -0.46 1.02 -12.33
CA ASP A 149 0.24 1.81 -13.34
C ASP A 149 1.17 2.87 -12.70
N LEU A 150 1.00 3.13 -11.39
CA LEU A 150 1.80 4.08 -10.61
C LEU A 150 2.93 3.43 -9.83
N GLY A 151 3.14 2.13 -9.98
CA GLY A 151 4.21 1.41 -9.30
C GLY A 151 3.82 0.80 -7.95
N VAL A 152 2.52 0.67 -7.66
CA VAL A 152 2.05 -0.05 -6.47
C VAL A 152 2.27 -1.55 -6.64
N ASP A 153 2.95 -2.19 -5.68
CA ASP A 153 3.24 -3.63 -5.67
C ASP A 153 2.14 -4.44 -5.00
N ALA A 154 1.59 -3.92 -3.92
CA ALA A 154 0.49 -4.53 -3.18
C ALA A 154 -0.49 -3.48 -2.67
N MET A 155 -1.77 -3.82 -2.63
CA MET A 155 -2.80 -2.95 -2.07
C MET A 155 -3.95 -3.77 -1.51
N HIS A 156 -4.72 -3.18 -0.60
CA HIS A 156 -6.04 -3.70 -0.27
C HIS A 156 -7.15 -2.76 -0.72
N LEU A 157 -8.34 -3.29 -0.84
CA LEU A 157 -9.57 -2.53 -1.10
C LEU A 157 -10.62 -2.84 -0.04
N ASN A 158 -11.34 -1.82 0.40
CA ASN A 158 -12.52 -1.97 1.23
C ASN A 158 -13.76 -1.93 0.33
N LEU A 159 -14.34 -3.07 -0.01
CA LEU A 159 -15.53 -3.13 -0.86
C LEU A 159 -16.72 -2.38 -0.25
N HIS A 160 -16.84 -2.40 1.08
CA HIS A 160 -17.86 -1.65 1.83
C HIS A 160 -17.67 -0.12 1.84
N LYS A 161 -16.51 0.38 1.39
CA LYS A 161 -16.26 1.81 1.18
C LYS A 161 -16.44 2.18 -0.29
N THR A 162 -15.69 1.54 -1.18
CA THR A 162 -15.62 1.88 -2.60
C THR A 162 -16.84 1.39 -3.40
N PHE A 163 -17.40 0.22 -3.05
CA PHE A 163 -18.45 -0.44 -3.83
C PHE A 163 -19.75 -0.67 -3.05
N SER A 164 -19.93 -0.01 -1.93
CA SER A 164 -21.18 0.01 -1.14
C SER A 164 -21.64 -1.37 -0.69
N THR A 165 -20.77 -2.35 -0.55
CA THR A 165 -21.13 -3.65 0.01
C THR A 165 -21.29 -3.57 1.53
N PRO A 166 -21.97 -4.52 2.19
CA PRO A 166 -21.93 -4.64 3.64
C PRO A 166 -20.52 -4.93 4.15
N HIS A 167 -20.25 -4.62 5.43
CA HIS A 167 -19.04 -5.07 6.10
C HIS A 167 -19.03 -6.61 6.20
N GLY A 168 -17.86 -7.19 5.89
CA GLY A 168 -17.67 -8.64 5.96
C GLY A 168 -18.10 -9.41 4.69
N GLY A 169 -18.42 -8.69 3.61
CA GLY A 169 -18.72 -9.29 2.31
C GLY A 169 -20.18 -9.20 1.92
#